data_b948b8341c6483187bc3ce306cfcc699
#
_entry.id   b948b8341c6483187bc3ce306cfcc699
#
_cell.length_a   1.000
_cell.length_b   1.000
_cell.length_c   1.000
_cell.angle_alpha   90.00
_cell.angle_beta   90.00
_cell.angle_gamma   90.00
#
_symmetry.space_group_name_H-M   'P 1'
#
loop_
_entity.id
_entity.type
_entity.pdbx_description
1 polymer ?
#
loop_
_entity_poly.entity_id
_entity_poly.type
_entity_poly.pdbx_seq_one_letter_code
_entity_poly.pdbx_strand_id
1 'polypeptide(L)'
;MVRSPTAEDIRSAYRLLLGREAENETVVENWQRLGSFDQLREAFLASSEFKGMRPGAPSATLVPLEAPPIDVEWQTDAANGAALLAHVRAVWTRLGTERPHWSVLSAERFQPENISESTREFYASGAQDAAMLVACLKRHGLAPAQFPRMFEFGCGVGRVTPYMAQAFRQVTACDVSASHMDMALGIVKGAGLDNVTLNLVQGAEFGMTGAFDLWFSRLVLQHNPPPVMAMILRRCFSLLAPGGVAAFQMPTYASGYRFEIAPYLQEISNAGGIEMHVLPQPVVLKIAAEYGCFPLEIWQDGAAGNTAGWVSNAFLFRKQAAHTAMNFSLGTNFRTGG
;
A
#
# COMPACT_ATOMS: atom_id res chain seq x y z
N MET A 1 -39.42 1.14 -28.31
CA MET A 1 -38.55 0.03 -28.77
C MET A 1 -37.11 0.45 -28.51
N VAL A 2 -36.38 -0.32 -27.75
CA VAL A 2 -34.91 -0.07 -27.55
C VAL A 2 -34.22 -0.50 -28.85
N ARG A 3 -33.57 0.44 -29.52
CA ARG A 3 -32.82 0.17 -30.74
C ARG A 3 -31.57 -0.65 -30.42
N SER A 4 -31.37 -1.76 -31.11
CA SER A 4 -30.15 -2.55 -30.99
C SER A 4 -28.97 -1.86 -31.72
N PRO A 5 -27.73 -2.00 -31.23
CA PRO A 5 -26.55 -1.44 -31.85
C PRO A 5 -26.35 -2.00 -33.27
N THR A 6 -26.00 -1.12 -34.22
CA THR A 6 -25.58 -1.49 -35.58
C THR A 6 -24.08 -1.77 -35.65
N ALA A 7 -23.61 -2.38 -36.73
CA ALA A 7 -22.17 -2.57 -36.96
C ALA A 7 -21.37 -1.25 -36.92
N GLU A 8 -21.95 -0.17 -37.45
CA GLU A 8 -21.30 1.16 -37.43
C GLU A 8 -21.27 1.76 -36.02
N ASP A 9 -22.30 1.54 -35.21
CA ASP A 9 -22.31 1.96 -33.80
C ASP A 9 -21.17 1.27 -33.04
N ILE A 10 -20.93 -0.02 -33.30
CA ILE A 10 -19.84 -0.79 -32.69
C ILE A 10 -18.46 -0.29 -33.15
N ARG A 11 -18.25 -0.10 -34.47
CA ARG A 11 -17.00 0.47 -34.97
C ARG A 11 -16.74 1.87 -34.40
N SER A 12 -17.78 2.68 -34.29
CA SER A 12 -17.70 3.99 -33.64
C SER A 12 -17.32 3.89 -32.16
N ALA A 13 -17.84 2.89 -31.42
CA ALA A 13 -17.45 2.64 -30.05
C ALA A 13 -15.96 2.23 -29.93
N TYR A 14 -15.45 1.38 -30.82
CA TYR A 14 -14.02 1.05 -30.89
C TYR A 14 -13.16 2.29 -31.10
N ARG A 15 -13.49 3.14 -32.08
CA ARG A 15 -12.75 4.38 -32.34
C ARG A 15 -12.78 5.36 -31.17
N LEU A 16 -13.98 5.58 -30.60
CA LEU A 16 -14.17 6.58 -29.55
C LEU A 16 -13.65 6.14 -28.18
N LEU A 17 -13.83 4.85 -27.84
CA LEU A 17 -13.53 4.35 -26.50
C LEU A 17 -12.15 3.69 -26.43
N LEU A 18 -11.70 3.03 -27.52
CA LEU A 18 -10.45 2.30 -27.56
C LEU A 18 -9.40 2.93 -28.50
N GLY A 19 -9.74 3.98 -29.24
CA GLY A 19 -8.80 4.70 -30.12
C GLY A 19 -8.30 3.89 -31.30
N ARG A 20 -8.99 2.82 -31.69
CA ARG A 20 -8.61 1.90 -32.78
C ARG A 20 -9.81 1.34 -33.52
N GLU A 21 -9.59 0.67 -34.63
CA GLU A 21 -10.63 -0.10 -35.33
C GLU A 21 -10.86 -1.48 -34.67
N ALA A 22 -12.05 -2.06 -34.89
CA ALA A 22 -12.30 -3.45 -34.52
C ALA A 22 -11.40 -4.39 -35.33
N GLU A 23 -10.95 -5.49 -34.74
CA GLU A 23 -9.98 -6.40 -35.34
C GLU A 23 -10.49 -7.06 -36.64
N ASN A 24 -11.77 -7.39 -36.69
CA ASN A 24 -12.41 -8.03 -37.83
C ASN A 24 -13.95 -7.98 -37.71
N GLU A 25 -14.65 -8.40 -38.78
CA GLU A 25 -16.11 -8.42 -38.85
C GLU A 25 -16.73 -9.39 -37.80
N THR A 26 -16.10 -10.50 -37.50
CA THR A 26 -16.59 -11.47 -36.51
C THR A 26 -16.69 -10.84 -35.14
N VAL A 27 -15.74 -9.98 -34.77
CA VAL A 27 -15.77 -9.24 -33.51
C VAL A 27 -16.95 -8.26 -33.52
N VAL A 28 -17.18 -7.55 -34.60
CA VAL A 28 -18.33 -6.63 -34.74
C VAL A 28 -19.65 -7.38 -34.61
N GLU A 29 -19.81 -8.52 -35.28
CA GLU A 29 -21.01 -9.35 -35.21
C GLU A 29 -21.25 -9.90 -33.79
N ASN A 30 -20.20 -10.29 -33.07
CA ASN A 30 -20.33 -10.73 -31.69
C ASN A 30 -20.86 -9.63 -30.75
N TRP A 31 -20.39 -8.41 -30.93
CA TRP A 31 -20.87 -7.26 -30.19
C TRP A 31 -22.30 -6.86 -30.56
N GLN A 32 -22.75 -7.07 -31.79
CA GLN A 32 -24.11 -6.84 -32.22
C GLN A 32 -25.16 -7.72 -31.51
N ARG A 33 -24.72 -8.86 -30.95
CA ARG A 33 -25.59 -9.77 -30.18
C ARG A 33 -26.00 -9.17 -28.83
N LEU A 34 -25.35 -8.10 -28.40
CA LEU A 34 -25.79 -7.31 -27.24
C LEU A 34 -27.04 -6.54 -27.63
N GLY A 35 -28.16 -6.84 -26.97
CA GLY A 35 -29.49 -6.37 -27.35
C GLY A 35 -29.75 -4.87 -27.17
N SER A 36 -28.85 -4.12 -26.52
CA SER A 36 -29.03 -2.70 -26.23
C SER A 36 -27.71 -1.90 -26.20
N PHE A 37 -27.82 -0.58 -26.41
CA PHE A 37 -26.68 0.35 -26.24
C PHE A 37 -26.14 0.37 -24.81
N ASP A 38 -26.97 0.18 -23.80
CA ASP A 38 -26.53 0.15 -22.41
C ASP A 38 -25.64 -1.07 -22.17
N GLN A 39 -26.03 -2.25 -22.67
CA GLN A 39 -25.19 -3.46 -22.59
C GLN A 39 -23.89 -3.29 -23.36
N LEU A 40 -23.93 -2.68 -24.56
CA LEU A 40 -22.73 -2.39 -25.34
C LEU A 40 -21.78 -1.47 -24.56
N ARG A 41 -22.30 -0.39 -24.01
CA ARG A 41 -21.53 0.57 -23.22
C ARG A 41 -20.90 -0.09 -22.00
N GLU A 42 -21.68 -0.83 -21.21
CA GLU A 42 -21.20 -1.51 -20.02
C GLU A 42 -20.09 -2.51 -20.36
N ALA A 43 -20.26 -3.28 -21.41
CA ALA A 43 -19.28 -4.26 -21.84
C ALA A 43 -17.95 -3.61 -22.29
N PHE A 44 -18.01 -2.50 -23.06
CA PHE A 44 -16.80 -1.73 -23.42
C PHE A 44 -16.10 -1.16 -22.18
N LEU A 45 -16.83 -0.52 -21.28
CA LEU A 45 -16.28 0.08 -20.06
C LEU A 45 -15.72 -0.99 -19.09
N ALA A 46 -16.28 -2.19 -19.12
CA ALA A 46 -15.80 -3.33 -18.32
C ALA A 46 -14.61 -4.05 -18.93
N SER A 47 -14.30 -3.83 -20.22
CA SER A 47 -13.21 -4.52 -20.90
C SER A 47 -11.85 -4.22 -20.27
N SER A 48 -10.96 -5.22 -20.27
CA SER A 48 -9.57 -5.06 -19.79
C SER A 48 -8.80 -4.03 -20.60
N GLU A 49 -9.09 -3.92 -21.89
CA GLU A 49 -8.48 -2.96 -22.79
C GLU A 49 -8.85 -1.52 -22.42
N PHE A 50 -10.13 -1.20 -22.27
CA PHE A 50 -10.57 0.12 -21.85
C PHE A 50 -10.04 0.53 -20.47
N LYS A 51 -10.01 -0.42 -19.54
CA LYS A 51 -9.41 -0.23 -18.21
C LYS A 51 -7.91 0.02 -18.29
N GLY A 52 -7.21 -0.66 -19.20
CA GLY A 52 -5.78 -0.47 -19.44
C GLY A 52 -5.43 0.87 -20.10
N MET A 53 -6.33 1.46 -20.89
CA MET A 53 -6.14 2.76 -21.54
C MET A 53 -6.31 3.95 -20.58
N ARG A 54 -6.82 3.75 -19.41
CA ARG A 54 -6.86 4.72 -18.31
C ARG A 54 -5.90 4.32 -17.19
N PRO A 55 -4.57 4.38 -17.39
CA PRO A 55 -3.64 4.19 -16.29
C PRO A 55 -3.85 5.34 -15.31
N GLY A 56 -4.43 5.06 -14.16
CA GLY A 56 -4.49 5.99 -13.04
C GLY A 56 -5.85 6.61 -12.70
N ALA A 57 -6.97 6.18 -13.30
CA ALA A 57 -8.21 6.34 -12.57
C ALA A 57 -8.25 5.23 -11.51
N PRO A 58 -8.03 5.51 -10.21
CA PRO A 58 -8.33 4.52 -9.19
C PRO A 58 -9.80 4.18 -9.39
N SER A 59 -10.13 2.89 -9.48
CA SER A 59 -11.49 2.44 -9.20
C SER A 59 -11.71 2.83 -7.74
N ALA A 60 -12.22 4.04 -7.52
CA ALA A 60 -12.59 4.47 -6.19
C ALA A 60 -13.74 3.56 -5.77
N THR A 61 -13.41 2.51 -5.05
CA THR A 61 -14.42 1.77 -4.31
C THR A 61 -14.88 2.72 -3.21
N LEU A 62 -15.89 3.53 -3.54
CA LEU A 62 -16.51 4.40 -2.55
C LEU A 62 -17.14 3.48 -1.50
N VAL A 63 -16.74 3.65 -0.26
CA VAL A 63 -17.47 3.05 0.87
C VAL A 63 -18.84 3.70 0.88
N PRO A 64 -19.95 2.95 0.79
CA PRO A 64 -21.29 3.52 0.93
C PRO A 64 -21.41 4.29 2.24
N LEU A 65 -22.18 5.38 2.25
CA LEU A 65 -22.40 6.16 3.48
C LEU A 65 -23.02 5.32 4.60
N GLU A 66 -23.81 4.31 4.22
CA GLU A 66 -24.44 3.37 5.15
C GLU A 66 -23.58 2.12 5.40
N ALA A 67 -22.29 2.13 5.00
CA ALA A 67 -21.41 0.99 5.25
C ALA A 67 -21.34 0.69 6.76
N PRO A 68 -21.56 -0.58 7.18
CA PRO A 68 -21.54 -0.93 8.60
C PRO A 68 -20.12 -0.73 9.18
N PRO A 69 -20.01 -0.41 10.48
CA PRO A 69 -18.72 -0.41 11.15
C PRO A 69 -18.12 -1.82 11.09
N ILE A 70 -16.79 -1.87 11.03
CA ILE A 70 -16.03 -3.12 11.14
C ILE A 70 -15.61 -3.33 12.59
N ASP A 71 -15.62 -4.59 13.03
CA ASP A 71 -15.25 -4.99 14.40
C ASP A 71 -13.85 -5.60 14.38
N VAL A 72 -12.90 -4.92 15.03
CA VAL A 72 -11.49 -5.29 14.96
C VAL A 72 -10.83 -5.20 16.33
N GLU A 73 -10.39 -6.33 16.86
CA GLU A 73 -9.48 -6.37 18.00
C GLU A 73 -8.09 -5.94 17.54
N TRP A 74 -7.64 -4.78 18.00
CA TRP A 74 -6.33 -4.20 17.62
C TRP A 74 -5.38 -4.00 18.80
N GLN A 75 -5.84 -4.26 20.04
CA GLN A 75 -5.02 -4.28 21.25
C GLN A 75 -4.77 -5.73 21.65
N THR A 76 -3.60 -6.01 22.19
CA THR A 76 -3.22 -7.36 22.58
C THR A 76 -2.35 -7.34 23.83
N ASP A 77 -2.35 -8.42 24.58
CA ASP A 77 -1.35 -8.69 25.60
C ASP A 77 -0.01 -9.17 25.00
N ALA A 78 1.00 -9.31 25.83
CA ALA A 78 2.34 -9.70 25.40
C ALA A 78 2.39 -11.12 24.82
N ALA A 79 1.63 -12.07 25.37
CA ALA A 79 1.65 -13.46 24.94
C ALA A 79 1.01 -13.63 23.56
N ASN A 80 -0.19 -13.08 23.36
CA ASN A 80 -0.87 -13.08 22.09
C ASN A 80 -0.08 -12.28 21.03
N GLY A 81 0.49 -11.14 21.41
CA GLY A 81 1.35 -10.35 20.51
C GLY A 81 2.57 -11.14 20.03
N ALA A 82 3.23 -11.90 20.92
CA ALA A 82 4.34 -12.77 20.55
C ALA A 82 3.92 -13.90 19.61
N ALA A 83 2.76 -14.51 19.82
CA ALA A 83 2.23 -15.56 18.97
C ALA A 83 1.90 -15.03 17.56
N LEU A 84 1.24 -13.87 17.46
CA LEU A 84 0.95 -13.21 16.19
C LEU A 84 2.23 -12.86 15.41
N LEU A 85 3.26 -12.33 16.08
CA LEU A 85 4.55 -12.04 15.48
C LEU A 85 5.28 -13.29 14.99
N ALA A 86 5.20 -14.39 15.76
CA ALA A 86 5.78 -15.67 15.36
C ALA A 86 5.12 -16.21 14.08
N HIS A 87 3.78 -16.11 13.97
CA HIS A 87 3.04 -16.48 12.78
C HIS A 87 3.47 -15.65 11.56
N VAL A 88 3.43 -14.32 11.66
CA VAL A 88 3.85 -13.41 10.57
C VAL A 88 5.26 -13.78 10.08
N ARG A 89 6.19 -13.98 11.01
CA ARG A 89 7.57 -14.38 10.67
C ARG A 89 7.61 -15.69 9.92
N ALA A 90 6.90 -16.72 10.40
CA ALA A 90 6.88 -18.04 9.78
C ALA A 90 6.37 -17.97 8.33
N VAL A 91 5.25 -17.26 8.10
CA VAL A 91 4.65 -17.08 6.76
C VAL A 91 5.62 -16.36 5.82
N TRP A 92 6.17 -15.22 6.23
CA TRP A 92 7.04 -14.41 5.36
C TRP A 92 8.42 -15.02 5.15
N THR A 93 8.97 -15.77 6.13
CA THR A 93 10.20 -16.55 5.93
C THR A 93 10.00 -17.62 4.86
N ARG A 94 8.87 -18.34 4.91
CA ARG A 94 8.53 -19.35 3.90
C ARG A 94 8.32 -18.71 2.52
N LEU A 95 7.47 -17.69 2.42
CA LEU A 95 7.19 -16.99 1.15
C LEU A 95 8.45 -16.39 0.53
N GLY A 96 9.31 -15.79 1.34
CA GLY A 96 10.58 -15.25 0.88
C GLY A 96 11.56 -16.31 0.35
N THR A 97 11.43 -17.56 0.80
CA THR A 97 12.21 -18.68 0.28
C THR A 97 11.59 -19.29 -0.98
N GLU A 98 10.27 -19.52 -0.95
CA GLU A 98 9.56 -20.23 -2.01
C GLU A 98 9.24 -19.34 -3.22
N ARG A 99 8.84 -18.08 -2.98
CA ARG A 99 8.33 -17.14 -4.00
C ARG A 99 8.78 -15.70 -3.74
N PRO A 100 10.08 -15.41 -3.73
CA PRO A 100 10.60 -14.13 -3.21
C PRO A 100 10.06 -12.89 -3.92
N HIS A 101 10.00 -12.88 -5.24
CA HIS A 101 9.50 -11.71 -5.98
C HIS A 101 7.97 -11.62 -5.94
N TRP A 102 7.31 -12.77 -6.11
CA TRP A 102 5.84 -12.83 -6.10
C TRP A 102 5.27 -12.43 -4.74
N SER A 103 5.93 -12.75 -3.64
CA SER A 103 5.49 -12.33 -2.31
C SER A 103 5.53 -10.81 -2.11
N VAL A 104 6.37 -10.09 -2.86
CA VAL A 104 6.45 -8.62 -2.83
C VAL A 104 5.43 -7.98 -3.77
N LEU A 105 5.24 -8.54 -4.97
CA LEU A 105 4.22 -8.12 -5.94
C LEU A 105 3.53 -9.36 -6.51
N SER A 106 2.29 -9.62 -6.08
CA SER A 106 1.54 -10.85 -6.35
C SER A 106 0.97 -10.90 -7.78
N ALA A 107 1.82 -10.76 -8.80
CA ALA A 107 1.45 -10.91 -10.19
C ALA A 107 2.06 -12.20 -10.78
N GLU A 108 1.34 -12.87 -11.68
CA GLU A 108 1.73 -14.15 -12.31
C GLU A 108 3.14 -14.10 -12.91
N ARG A 109 3.50 -13.00 -13.59
CA ARG A 109 4.82 -12.79 -14.19
C ARG A 109 5.98 -12.72 -13.20
N PHE A 110 5.70 -12.60 -11.90
CA PHE A 110 6.70 -12.55 -10.81
C PHE A 110 6.80 -13.86 -10.03
N GLN A 111 6.07 -14.90 -10.45
CA GLN A 111 6.26 -16.26 -9.94
C GLN A 111 7.68 -16.77 -10.27
N PRO A 112 8.24 -17.70 -9.48
CA PRO A 112 9.60 -18.22 -9.68
C PRO A 112 9.85 -18.74 -11.10
N GLU A 113 8.87 -19.34 -11.73
CA GLU A 113 8.94 -19.86 -13.10
C GLU A 113 8.97 -18.77 -14.18
N ASN A 114 8.45 -17.57 -13.90
CA ASN A 114 8.26 -16.50 -14.88
C ASN A 114 9.19 -15.30 -14.66
N ILE A 115 9.79 -15.17 -13.47
CA ILE A 115 10.52 -13.96 -13.04
C ILE A 115 11.72 -13.65 -13.93
N SER A 116 12.37 -14.65 -14.54
CA SER A 116 13.56 -14.45 -15.39
C SER A 116 13.31 -13.46 -16.52
N GLU A 117 12.12 -13.45 -17.11
CA GLU A 117 11.71 -12.55 -18.19
C GLU A 117 11.26 -11.18 -17.67
N SER A 118 10.85 -11.09 -16.40
CA SER A 118 10.22 -9.91 -15.79
C SER A 118 11.07 -9.24 -14.71
N THR A 119 12.28 -9.74 -14.42
CA THR A 119 13.16 -9.22 -13.34
C THR A 119 13.41 -7.72 -13.48
N ARG A 120 13.72 -7.27 -14.71
CA ARG A 120 13.98 -5.84 -14.98
C ARG A 120 12.75 -4.99 -14.70
N GLU A 121 11.57 -5.42 -15.13
CA GLU A 121 10.30 -4.74 -14.88
C GLU A 121 10.00 -4.67 -13.39
N PHE A 122 10.18 -5.80 -12.68
CA PHE A 122 9.96 -5.88 -11.25
C PHE A 122 10.76 -4.82 -10.49
N TYR A 123 12.07 -4.79 -10.66
CA TYR A 123 12.92 -3.81 -9.95
C TYR A 123 12.69 -2.37 -10.43
N ALA A 124 12.46 -2.15 -11.73
CA ALA A 124 12.16 -0.82 -12.27
C ALA A 124 10.87 -0.22 -11.69
N SER A 125 9.90 -1.05 -11.31
CA SER A 125 8.65 -0.59 -10.68
C SER A 125 8.87 0.13 -9.35
N GLY A 126 9.98 -0.15 -8.64
CA GLY A 126 10.34 0.53 -7.40
C GLY A 126 10.58 2.04 -7.54
N ALA A 127 11.01 2.48 -8.74
CA ALA A 127 11.18 3.90 -9.02
C ALA A 127 9.90 4.70 -8.85
N GLN A 128 8.74 4.10 -9.20
CA GLN A 128 7.46 4.75 -9.09
C GLN A 128 7.07 5.00 -7.61
N ASP A 129 7.32 4.03 -6.72
CA ASP A 129 7.04 4.18 -5.30
C ASP A 129 7.92 5.26 -4.65
N ALA A 130 9.21 5.31 -5.02
CA ALA A 130 10.12 6.36 -4.56
C ALA A 130 9.71 7.74 -5.08
N ALA A 131 9.35 7.84 -6.37
CA ALA A 131 8.87 9.08 -6.98
C ALA A 131 7.56 9.57 -6.34
N MET A 132 6.65 8.65 -6.00
CA MET A 132 5.41 8.96 -5.30
C MET A 132 5.69 9.58 -3.91
N LEU A 133 6.60 8.99 -3.14
CA LEU A 133 7.01 9.56 -1.84
C LEU A 133 7.58 10.98 -2.00
N VAL A 134 8.52 11.16 -2.92
CA VAL A 134 9.14 12.49 -3.18
C VAL A 134 8.09 13.51 -3.63
N ALA A 135 7.16 13.13 -4.50
CA ALA A 135 6.07 14.00 -4.93
C ALA A 135 5.13 14.37 -3.78
N CYS A 136 4.82 13.41 -2.88
CA CYS A 136 4.03 13.64 -1.69
C CYS A 136 4.71 14.64 -0.76
N LEU A 137 5.99 14.46 -0.46
CA LEU A 137 6.78 15.41 0.33
C LEU A 137 6.75 16.81 -0.27
N LYS A 138 6.97 16.92 -1.58
CA LYS A 138 7.00 18.19 -2.32
C LYS A 138 5.67 18.95 -2.24
N ARG A 139 4.51 18.26 -2.27
CA ARG A 139 3.20 18.90 -2.09
C ARG A 139 3.06 19.65 -0.77
N HIS A 140 3.81 19.21 0.25
CA HIS A 140 3.83 19.82 1.60
C HIS A 140 5.05 20.73 1.86
N GLY A 141 5.75 21.14 0.80
CA GLY A 141 6.94 21.98 0.93
C GLY A 141 8.13 21.27 1.57
N LEU A 142 8.14 19.95 1.57
CA LEU A 142 9.18 19.11 2.15
C LEU A 142 10.08 18.53 1.04
N ALA A 143 11.36 18.31 1.38
CA ALA A 143 12.34 17.72 0.47
C ALA A 143 13.11 16.58 1.16
N PRO A 144 13.56 15.54 0.43
CA PRO A 144 14.33 14.43 0.97
C PRO A 144 15.54 14.86 1.81
N ALA A 145 16.23 15.95 1.42
CA ALA A 145 17.40 16.48 2.13
C ALA A 145 17.12 16.91 3.59
N GLN A 146 15.85 17.17 3.94
CA GLN A 146 15.44 17.50 5.31
C GLN A 146 15.37 16.27 6.22
N PHE A 147 15.41 15.06 5.64
CA PHE A 147 15.26 13.78 6.33
C PHE A 147 16.48 12.89 6.10
N PRO A 148 17.65 13.21 6.69
CA PRO A 148 18.90 12.50 6.42
C PRO A 148 18.88 11.03 6.80
N ARG A 149 18.05 10.61 7.77
CA ARG A 149 17.93 9.22 8.23
C ARG A 149 16.56 8.68 7.81
N MET A 150 16.51 8.01 6.67
CA MET A 150 15.31 7.36 6.17
C MET A 150 15.27 5.89 6.61
N PHE A 151 14.10 5.41 7.03
CA PHE A 151 13.85 4.03 7.40
C PHE A 151 12.80 3.42 6.47
N GLU A 152 13.14 2.36 5.74
CA GLU A 152 12.24 1.57 4.92
C GLU A 152 11.83 0.31 5.67
N PHE A 153 10.55 0.18 6.00
CA PHE A 153 9.99 -0.97 6.70
C PHE A 153 9.36 -1.95 5.71
N GLY A 154 9.86 -3.20 5.70
CA GLY A 154 9.41 -4.24 4.77
C GLY A 154 9.99 -4.04 3.37
N CYS A 155 11.32 -3.99 3.25
CA CYS A 155 11.99 -3.76 1.96
C CYS A 155 11.90 -4.95 0.99
N GLY A 156 11.48 -6.13 1.48
CA GLY A 156 11.44 -7.36 0.69
C GLY A 156 12.79 -7.66 0.05
N VAL A 157 12.77 -7.96 -1.23
CA VAL A 157 13.98 -8.24 -2.04
C VAL A 157 14.74 -6.98 -2.48
N GLY A 158 14.47 -5.82 -1.87
CA GLY A 158 15.14 -4.57 -2.20
C GLY A 158 14.61 -3.88 -3.46
N ARG A 159 13.31 -4.01 -3.77
CA ARG A 159 12.70 -3.44 -4.97
C ARG A 159 12.73 -1.91 -4.98
N VAL A 160 12.46 -1.27 -3.84
CA VAL A 160 12.36 0.20 -3.69
C VAL A 160 13.66 0.79 -3.13
N THR A 161 14.36 0.06 -2.31
CA THR A 161 15.55 0.47 -1.56
C THR A 161 16.61 1.23 -2.38
N PRO A 162 17.02 0.81 -3.60
CA PRO A 162 18.00 1.54 -4.38
C PRO A 162 17.57 2.94 -4.78
N TYR A 163 16.29 3.13 -5.07
CA TYR A 163 15.74 4.45 -5.43
C TYR A 163 15.63 5.36 -4.21
N MET A 164 15.36 4.80 -3.04
CA MET A 164 15.42 5.55 -1.79
C MET A 164 16.85 5.97 -1.46
N ALA A 165 17.83 5.09 -1.69
CA ALA A 165 19.24 5.39 -1.47
C ALA A 165 19.78 6.52 -2.38
N GLN A 166 19.19 6.67 -3.58
CA GLN A 166 19.50 7.80 -4.48
C GLN A 166 18.88 9.12 -3.99
N ALA A 167 17.73 9.06 -3.32
CA ALA A 167 17.00 10.24 -2.87
C ALA A 167 17.37 10.72 -1.48
N PHE A 168 17.83 9.82 -0.60
CA PHE A 168 18.08 10.10 0.82
C PHE A 168 19.56 9.86 1.18
N ARG A 169 20.03 10.60 2.18
CA ARG A 169 21.46 10.54 2.60
C ARG A 169 21.85 9.19 3.22
N GLN A 170 20.98 8.63 4.06
CA GLN A 170 21.16 7.32 4.70
C GLN A 170 19.82 6.59 4.69
N VAL A 171 19.84 5.34 4.29
CA VAL A 171 18.68 4.45 4.27
C VAL A 171 18.95 3.26 5.16
N THR A 172 18.11 3.04 6.15
CA THR A 172 18.04 1.78 6.87
C THR A 172 16.82 1.04 6.36
N ALA A 173 17.00 -0.16 5.84
CA ALA A 173 15.89 -0.99 5.34
C ALA A 173 15.81 -2.29 6.13
N CYS A 174 14.61 -2.78 6.40
CA CYS A 174 14.43 -4.02 7.14
C CYS A 174 13.35 -4.92 6.52
N ASP A 175 13.52 -6.22 6.75
CA ASP A 175 12.52 -7.24 6.44
C ASP A 175 12.60 -8.39 7.45
N VAL A 176 11.52 -9.18 7.55
CA VAL A 176 11.44 -10.33 8.46
C VAL A 176 12.03 -11.62 7.85
N SER A 177 12.14 -11.68 6.54
CA SER A 177 12.63 -12.83 5.77
C SER A 177 14.14 -12.71 5.50
N ALA A 178 14.92 -13.64 5.99
CA ALA A 178 16.36 -13.69 5.72
C ALA A 178 16.65 -13.85 4.21
N SER A 179 15.86 -14.67 3.49
CA SER A 179 16.03 -14.84 2.04
C SER A 179 15.77 -13.55 1.27
N HIS A 180 14.78 -12.75 1.68
CA HIS A 180 14.56 -11.42 1.12
C HIS A 180 15.76 -10.50 1.38
N MET A 181 16.28 -10.51 2.61
CA MET A 181 17.43 -9.68 2.99
C MET A 181 18.69 -10.03 2.22
N ASP A 182 18.96 -11.32 1.95
CA ASP A 182 20.08 -11.76 1.12
C ASP A 182 19.96 -11.24 -0.31
N MET A 183 18.76 -11.29 -0.89
CA MET A 183 18.49 -10.73 -2.22
C MET A 183 18.62 -9.21 -2.24
N ALA A 184 18.07 -8.51 -1.24
CA ALA A 184 18.21 -7.06 -1.10
C ALA A 184 19.69 -6.65 -0.98
N LEU A 185 20.49 -7.41 -0.24
CA LEU A 185 21.93 -7.19 -0.14
C LEU A 185 22.64 -7.32 -1.51
N GLY A 186 22.24 -8.32 -2.30
CA GLY A 186 22.74 -8.49 -3.66
C GLY A 186 22.43 -7.28 -4.55
N ILE A 187 21.20 -6.76 -4.46
CA ILE A 187 20.77 -5.57 -5.22
C ILE A 187 21.53 -4.31 -4.78
N VAL A 188 21.65 -4.08 -3.47
CA VAL A 188 22.38 -2.92 -2.91
C VAL A 188 23.86 -2.93 -3.34
N LYS A 189 24.52 -4.09 -3.21
CA LYS A 189 25.91 -4.26 -3.63
C LYS A 189 26.09 -4.12 -5.15
N GLY A 190 25.21 -4.74 -5.92
CA GLY A 190 25.24 -4.67 -7.39
C GLY A 190 25.05 -3.25 -7.92
N ALA A 191 24.32 -2.41 -7.18
CA ALA A 191 24.13 -0.99 -7.51
C ALA A 191 25.24 -0.08 -6.95
N GLY A 192 26.23 -0.61 -6.24
CA GLY A 192 27.34 0.17 -5.66
C GLY A 192 26.91 1.16 -4.58
N LEU A 193 25.83 0.85 -3.83
CA LEU A 193 25.29 1.75 -2.82
C LEU A 193 25.99 1.51 -1.48
N ASP A 194 26.57 2.56 -0.91
CA ASP A 194 27.30 2.56 0.37
C ASP A 194 26.52 3.22 1.53
N ASN A 195 25.37 3.82 1.21
CA ASN A 195 24.50 4.55 2.14
C ASN A 195 23.29 3.73 2.63
N VAL A 196 23.28 2.41 2.43
CA VAL A 196 22.20 1.50 2.84
C VAL A 196 22.66 0.56 3.94
N THR A 197 21.89 0.50 5.04
CA THR A 197 22.02 -0.49 6.11
C THR A 197 20.83 -1.43 6.08
N LEU A 198 21.07 -2.74 6.10
CA LEU A 198 20.03 -3.77 6.07
C LEU A 198 19.90 -4.45 7.44
N ASN A 199 18.69 -4.48 8.01
CA ASN A 199 18.38 -5.04 9.31
C ASN A 199 17.37 -6.19 9.21
N LEU A 200 17.73 -7.40 9.63
CA LEU A 200 16.78 -8.50 9.76
C LEU A 200 15.88 -8.28 11.01
N VAL A 201 14.57 -8.31 10.82
CA VAL A 201 13.60 -8.21 11.93
C VAL A 201 13.53 -9.51 12.70
N GLN A 202 13.89 -9.47 13.99
CA GLN A 202 13.92 -10.67 14.85
C GLN A 202 12.93 -10.63 16.02
N GLY A 203 12.36 -9.46 16.36
CA GLY A 203 11.49 -9.30 17.52
C GLY A 203 10.57 -8.10 17.41
N ALA A 204 9.95 -7.74 18.54
CA ALA A 204 9.01 -6.62 18.65
C ALA A 204 9.64 -5.24 18.46
N GLU A 205 10.96 -5.16 18.30
CA GLU A 205 11.68 -3.94 17.88
C GLU A 205 11.50 -3.65 16.39
N PHE A 206 10.99 -4.61 15.62
CA PHE A 206 10.71 -4.51 14.18
C PHE A 206 11.92 -4.00 13.35
N GLY A 207 13.13 -4.32 13.77
CA GLY A 207 14.36 -3.80 13.13
C GLY A 207 14.60 -2.29 13.32
N MET A 208 13.70 -1.61 14.02
CA MET A 208 13.76 -0.17 14.27
C MET A 208 14.60 0.12 15.53
N THR A 209 15.86 0.46 15.32
CA THR A 209 16.80 0.85 16.37
C THR A 209 17.22 2.30 16.19
N GLY A 210 17.14 3.12 17.26
CA GLY A 210 17.43 4.54 17.18
C GLY A 210 16.37 5.39 16.47
N ALA A 211 16.58 6.70 16.50
CA ALA A 211 15.65 7.64 15.88
C ALA A 211 15.93 7.79 14.38
N PHE A 212 14.85 7.99 13.61
CA PHE A 212 14.89 8.30 12.19
C PHE A 212 14.06 9.55 11.87
N ASP A 213 14.33 10.17 10.74
CA ASP A 213 13.68 11.41 10.32
C ASP A 213 12.52 11.16 9.36
N LEU A 214 12.60 10.07 8.58
CA LEU A 214 11.53 9.62 7.71
C LEU A 214 11.34 8.10 7.84
N TRP A 215 10.09 7.67 7.99
CA TRP A 215 9.69 6.27 7.93
C TRP A 215 8.82 6.03 6.71
N PHE A 216 9.12 4.97 5.95
CA PHE A 216 8.39 4.58 4.76
C PHE A 216 8.01 3.11 4.82
N SER A 217 6.76 2.78 4.46
CA SER A 217 6.30 1.41 4.31
C SER A 217 5.18 1.32 3.28
N ARG A 218 5.30 0.42 2.31
CA ARG A 218 4.30 0.21 1.26
C ARG A 218 4.12 -1.26 0.94
N LEU A 219 2.85 -1.72 0.84
CA LEU A 219 2.47 -3.11 0.59
C LEU A 219 2.98 -4.10 1.68
N VAL A 220 3.09 -3.63 2.92
CA VAL A 220 3.64 -4.40 4.06
C VAL A 220 2.64 -4.51 5.19
N LEU A 221 2.13 -3.37 5.69
CA LEU A 221 1.27 -3.35 6.87
C LEU A 221 0.02 -4.19 6.68
N GLN A 222 -0.54 -4.20 5.49
CA GLN A 222 -1.74 -4.97 5.13
C GLN A 222 -1.61 -6.49 5.37
N HIS A 223 -0.40 -7.00 5.48
CA HIS A 223 -0.11 -8.41 5.67
C HIS A 223 0.19 -8.78 7.13
N ASN A 224 -0.11 -7.88 8.04
CA ASN A 224 0.04 -8.09 9.47
C ASN A 224 -1.34 -8.06 10.15
N PRO A 225 -1.64 -8.96 11.09
CA PRO A 225 -2.84 -8.86 11.91
C PRO A 225 -2.98 -7.49 12.57
N PRO A 226 -4.20 -6.98 12.80
CA PRO A 226 -4.43 -5.63 13.31
C PRO A 226 -3.66 -5.28 14.58
N PRO A 227 -3.49 -6.18 15.59
CA PRO A 227 -2.65 -5.88 16.75
C PRO A 227 -1.18 -5.66 16.39
N VAL A 228 -0.66 -6.43 15.42
CA VAL A 228 0.74 -6.27 14.94
C VAL A 228 0.90 -4.96 14.19
N MET A 229 -0.07 -4.57 13.33
CA MET A 229 -0.06 -3.25 12.70
C MET A 229 0.01 -2.13 13.74
N ALA A 230 -0.81 -2.22 14.80
CA ALA A 230 -0.81 -1.24 15.88
C ALA A 230 0.53 -1.19 16.63
N MET A 231 1.17 -2.34 16.88
CA MET A 231 2.51 -2.42 17.48
C MET A 231 3.57 -1.76 16.60
N ILE A 232 3.56 -2.04 15.29
CA ILE A 232 4.48 -1.44 14.30
C ILE A 232 4.32 0.09 14.28
N LEU A 233 3.08 0.58 14.19
CA LEU A 233 2.80 2.02 14.17
C LEU A 233 3.25 2.71 15.47
N ARG A 234 2.97 2.13 16.64
CA ARG A 234 3.45 2.67 17.92
C ARG A 234 4.97 2.75 17.96
N ARG A 235 5.67 1.70 17.51
CA ARG A 235 7.12 1.69 17.45
C ARG A 235 7.65 2.74 16.49
N CYS A 236 7.06 2.84 15.29
CA CYS A 236 7.40 3.86 14.31
C CYS A 236 7.28 5.27 14.91
N PHE A 237 6.10 5.64 15.41
CA PHE A 237 5.85 7.00 15.92
C PHE A 237 6.67 7.32 17.17
N SER A 238 6.99 6.32 18.01
CA SER A 238 7.85 6.52 19.18
C SER A 238 9.27 6.94 18.79
N LEU A 239 9.82 6.35 17.74
CA LEU A 239 11.19 6.58 17.26
C LEU A 239 11.31 7.68 16.20
N LEU A 240 10.21 8.12 15.63
CA LEU A 240 10.21 9.23 14.68
C LEU A 240 10.74 10.50 15.38
N ALA A 241 11.74 11.13 14.79
CA ALA A 241 12.34 12.34 15.33
C ALA A 241 11.33 13.52 15.34
N PRO A 242 11.44 14.49 16.25
CA PRO A 242 10.66 15.73 16.19
C PRO A 242 10.80 16.41 14.83
N GLY A 243 9.69 16.77 14.19
CA GLY A 243 9.64 17.31 12.84
C GLY A 243 9.74 16.25 11.72
N GLY A 244 10.03 15.02 12.07
CA GLY A 244 10.10 13.88 11.14
C GLY A 244 8.74 13.50 10.56
N VAL A 245 8.75 12.70 9.49
CA VAL A 245 7.55 12.27 8.77
C VAL A 245 7.46 10.75 8.66
N ALA A 246 6.24 10.23 8.71
CA ALA A 246 5.93 8.83 8.43
C ALA A 246 4.99 8.76 7.22
N ALA A 247 5.43 8.07 6.17
CA ALA A 247 4.68 7.83 4.94
C ALA A 247 4.43 6.33 4.77
N PHE A 248 3.17 5.91 4.78
CA PHE A 248 2.82 4.50 4.68
C PHE A 248 1.44 4.27 4.08
N GLN A 249 1.21 3.04 3.67
CA GLN A 249 -0.06 2.60 3.12
C GLN A 249 -0.57 1.38 3.89
N MET A 250 -1.89 1.31 4.09
CA MET A 250 -2.57 0.15 4.64
C MET A 250 -4.08 0.17 4.36
N PRO A 251 -4.76 -0.99 4.32
CA PRO A 251 -6.20 -1.05 4.29
C PRO A 251 -6.80 -0.53 5.61
N THR A 252 -7.86 0.27 5.48
CA THR A 252 -8.53 0.88 6.64
C THR A 252 -9.99 0.50 6.77
N TYR A 253 -10.54 -0.13 5.73
CA TYR A 253 -11.89 -0.66 5.73
C TYR A 253 -12.00 -1.86 4.76
N ALA A 254 -12.79 -2.85 5.14
CA ALA A 254 -13.28 -3.89 4.25
C ALA A 254 -14.69 -4.29 4.68
N SER A 255 -15.61 -4.37 3.71
CA SER A 255 -17.00 -4.73 3.99
C SER A 255 -17.09 -6.12 4.60
N GLY A 256 -17.75 -6.23 5.77
CA GLY A 256 -17.90 -7.49 6.48
C GLY A 256 -16.63 -8.01 7.17
N TYR A 257 -15.54 -7.25 7.16
CA TYR A 257 -14.30 -7.65 7.85
C TYR A 257 -14.50 -7.64 9.37
N ARG A 258 -14.07 -8.73 9.98
CA ARG A 258 -14.00 -8.89 11.43
C ARG A 258 -12.68 -9.54 11.81
N PHE A 259 -12.09 -9.12 12.92
CA PHE A 259 -10.89 -9.73 13.45
C PHE A 259 -10.97 -9.90 14.96
N GLU A 260 -10.82 -11.13 15.41
CA GLU A 260 -10.74 -11.51 16.80
C GLU A 260 -9.48 -12.34 17.02
N ILE A 261 -8.70 -12.01 18.06
CA ILE A 261 -7.40 -12.62 18.32
C ILE A 261 -7.51 -14.11 18.64
N ALA A 262 -8.43 -14.50 19.52
CA ALA A 262 -8.51 -15.87 19.98
C ALA A 262 -8.92 -16.87 18.89
N PRO A 263 -9.99 -16.65 18.09
CA PRO A 263 -10.29 -17.47 16.93
C PRO A 263 -9.15 -17.52 15.91
N TYR A 264 -8.57 -16.35 15.61
CA TYR A 264 -7.47 -16.27 14.65
C TYR A 264 -6.28 -17.13 15.06
N LEU A 265 -5.83 -17.06 16.33
CA LEU A 265 -4.72 -17.86 16.84
C LEU A 265 -5.01 -19.38 16.83
N GLN A 266 -6.29 -19.79 16.88
CA GLN A 266 -6.67 -21.20 16.75
C GLN A 266 -6.58 -21.71 15.30
N GLU A 267 -6.80 -20.83 14.32
CA GLU A 267 -6.88 -21.17 12.88
C GLU A 267 -5.55 -21.02 12.13
N ILE A 268 -4.61 -20.22 12.63
CA ILE A 268 -3.36 -19.88 11.92
C ILE A 268 -2.47 -21.08 11.61
N SER A 269 -2.62 -22.21 12.31
CA SER A 269 -1.88 -23.45 11.98
C SER A 269 -2.20 -23.97 10.58
N ASN A 270 -3.34 -23.60 10.01
CA ASN A 270 -3.82 -23.98 8.69
C ASN A 270 -3.63 -22.88 7.63
N ALA A 271 -3.25 -21.67 8.03
CA ALA A 271 -3.10 -20.53 7.13
C ALA A 271 -1.79 -20.64 6.35
N GLY A 272 -1.90 -20.80 5.02
CA GLY A 272 -0.75 -21.07 4.16
C GLY A 272 -0.43 -19.99 3.13
N GLY A 273 -1.22 -18.91 3.03
CA GLY A 273 -1.14 -17.92 1.98
C GLY A 273 -0.77 -16.51 2.47
N ILE A 274 -0.76 -15.57 1.53
CA ILE A 274 -0.71 -14.14 1.83
C ILE A 274 -2.06 -13.74 2.40
N GLU A 275 -2.05 -13.26 3.62
CA GLU A 275 -3.23 -12.71 4.28
C GLU A 275 -3.31 -11.20 4.07
N MET A 276 -4.53 -10.65 4.12
CA MET A 276 -4.76 -9.22 4.10
C MET A 276 -5.66 -8.83 5.26
N HIS A 277 -5.24 -7.80 5.98
CA HIS A 277 -5.89 -7.31 7.18
C HIS A 277 -6.19 -5.82 7.10
N VAL A 278 -7.09 -5.36 7.98
CA VAL A 278 -7.55 -3.98 8.06
C VAL A 278 -7.31 -3.44 9.46
N LEU A 279 -6.78 -2.23 9.57
CA LEU A 279 -6.80 -1.46 10.81
C LEU A 279 -7.63 -0.18 10.59
N PRO A 280 -8.76 0.02 11.32
CA PRO A 280 -9.63 1.16 11.09
C PRO A 280 -8.90 2.50 11.13
N GLN A 281 -9.21 3.40 10.19
CA GLN A 281 -8.56 4.71 10.12
C GLN A 281 -8.60 5.50 11.46
N PRO A 282 -9.71 5.51 12.24
CA PRO A 282 -9.73 6.17 13.54
C PRO A 282 -8.69 5.60 14.53
N VAL A 283 -8.37 4.30 14.44
CA VAL A 283 -7.35 3.67 15.28
C VAL A 283 -5.95 4.16 14.88
N VAL A 284 -5.68 4.28 13.58
CA VAL A 284 -4.41 4.84 13.07
C VAL A 284 -4.23 6.27 13.56
N LEU A 285 -5.27 7.10 13.45
CA LEU A 285 -5.25 8.49 13.91
C LEU A 285 -5.04 8.60 15.43
N LYS A 286 -5.71 7.73 16.20
CA LYS A 286 -5.56 7.66 17.66
C LYS A 286 -4.11 7.33 18.04
N ILE A 287 -3.53 6.28 17.44
CA ILE A 287 -2.14 5.89 17.72
C ILE A 287 -1.18 7.04 17.34
N ALA A 288 -1.35 7.68 16.19
CA ALA A 288 -0.50 8.80 15.79
C ALA A 288 -0.58 9.95 16.80
N ALA A 289 -1.78 10.32 17.25
CA ALA A 289 -1.98 11.38 18.23
C ALA A 289 -1.32 11.09 19.59
N GLU A 290 -1.29 9.82 20.03
CA GLU A 290 -0.60 9.38 21.26
C GLU A 290 0.89 9.77 21.26
N TYR A 291 1.51 9.91 20.08
CA TYR A 291 2.93 10.26 19.91
C TYR A 291 3.16 11.67 19.36
N GLY A 292 2.14 12.52 19.35
CA GLY A 292 2.22 13.88 18.85
C GLY A 292 2.41 13.97 17.33
N CYS A 293 1.94 12.95 16.60
CA CYS A 293 1.94 12.92 15.15
C CYS A 293 0.57 13.34 14.60
N PHE A 294 0.55 14.21 13.61
CA PHE A 294 -0.67 14.69 12.95
C PHE A 294 -0.59 14.44 11.44
N PRO A 295 -1.72 14.14 10.79
CA PRO A 295 -1.75 13.90 9.35
C PRO A 295 -1.51 15.20 8.59
N LEU A 296 -0.59 15.15 7.61
CA LEU A 296 -0.45 16.18 6.58
C LEU A 296 -1.34 15.86 5.39
N GLU A 297 -1.43 14.57 5.03
CA GLU A 297 -2.23 14.10 3.91
C GLU A 297 -2.69 12.67 4.16
N ILE A 298 -3.94 12.38 3.79
CA ILE A 298 -4.50 11.03 3.75
C ILE A 298 -5.25 10.93 2.42
N TRP A 299 -4.90 9.94 1.60
CA TRP A 299 -5.61 9.70 0.35
C TRP A 299 -5.87 8.22 0.15
N GLN A 300 -6.93 7.93 -0.58
CA GLN A 300 -7.22 6.57 -0.99
C GLN A 300 -6.25 6.15 -2.10
N ASP A 301 -5.75 4.91 -2.03
CA ASP A 301 -4.93 4.32 -3.07
C ASP A 301 -5.50 2.98 -3.56
N GLY A 302 -4.89 2.42 -4.62
CA GLY A 302 -5.30 1.14 -5.20
C GLY A 302 -4.52 -0.07 -4.66
N ALA A 303 -3.80 0.05 -3.54
CA ALA A 303 -2.86 -0.99 -3.10
C ALA A 303 -3.54 -2.24 -2.50
N ALA A 304 -4.83 -2.16 -2.16
CA ALA A 304 -5.63 -3.33 -1.80
C ALA A 304 -6.10 -4.15 -3.04
N GLY A 305 -5.74 -3.72 -4.25
CA GLY A 305 -6.21 -4.32 -5.50
C GLY A 305 -7.67 -4.03 -5.80
N ASN A 306 -8.24 -4.75 -6.80
CA ASN A 306 -9.64 -4.65 -7.20
C ASN A 306 -10.59 -5.43 -6.28
N THR A 307 -10.31 -5.50 -5.00
CA THR A 307 -11.14 -6.23 -4.04
C THR A 307 -12.36 -5.37 -3.71
N ALA A 308 -13.53 -5.77 -4.20
CA ALA A 308 -14.77 -5.07 -3.94
C ALA A 308 -15.01 -4.90 -2.43
N GLY A 309 -15.32 -3.66 -1.99
CA GLY A 309 -15.58 -3.36 -0.59
C GLY A 309 -14.33 -3.12 0.28
N TRP A 310 -13.13 -3.15 -0.29
CA TRP A 310 -11.89 -2.78 0.42
C TRP A 310 -11.50 -1.33 0.15
N VAL A 311 -11.05 -0.65 1.19
CA VAL A 311 -10.46 0.70 1.10
C VAL A 311 -9.07 0.67 1.68
N SER A 312 -8.10 1.03 0.87
CA SER A 312 -6.72 1.28 1.28
C SER A 312 -6.45 2.78 1.31
N ASN A 313 -5.75 3.23 2.33
CA ASN A 313 -5.31 4.61 2.44
C ASN A 313 -3.79 4.68 2.52
N ALA A 314 -3.25 5.67 1.85
CA ALA A 314 -1.90 6.14 2.08
C ALA A 314 -1.93 7.36 3.00
N PHE A 315 -0.98 7.42 3.90
CA PHE A 315 -0.87 8.41 4.96
C PHE A 315 0.47 9.12 4.89
N LEU A 316 0.46 10.43 5.09
CA LEU A 316 1.63 11.20 5.45
C LEU A 316 1.38 11.89 6.79
N PHE A 317 2.08 11.45 7.83
CA PHE A 317 2.07 12.07 9.16
C PHE A 317 3.33 12.87 9.40
N ARG A 318 3.23 13.91 10.24
CA ARG A 318 4.36 14.66 10.76
C ARG A 318 4.34 14.68 12.28
N LYS A 319 5.48 14.41 12.90
CA LYS A 319 5.65 14.56 14.34
C LYS A 319 5.87 16.03 14.71
N GLN A 320 5.21 16.51 15.75
CA GLN A 320 5.43 17.89 16.25
C GLN A 320 6.92 18.09 16.59
N ALA A 321 7.43 19.26 16.22
CA ALA A 321 8.75 19.68 16.68
C ALA A 321 8.68 20.04 18.19
N ALA A 322 9.76 19.78 18.94
CA ALA A 322 9.80 19.88 20.40
C ALA A 322 9.46 21.26 20.98
N HIS A 323 9.20 22.28 20.16
CA HIS A 323 8.97 23.68 20.58
C HIS A 323 7.79 24.40 19.93
N THR A 324 6.85 23.69 19.31
CA THR A 324 5.65 24.33 18.78
C THR A 324 4.42 23.87 19.57
N ALA A 325 4.15 24.52 20.69
CA ALA A 325 2.79 24.58 21.20
C ALA A 325 1.98 25.29 20.10
N MET A 326 1.27 24.53 19.25
CA MET A 326 0.30 25.15 18.36
C MET A 326 -0.84 25.67 19.23
N ASN A 327 -0.85 26.97 19.48
CA ASN A 327 -2.06 27.67 19.86
C ASN A 327 -3.01 27.58 18.65
N PHE A 328 -3.85 26.56 18.62
CA PHE A 328 -5.05 26.60 17.80
C PHE A 328 -5.99 27.66 18.41
N SER A 329 -5.78 28.90 18.09
CA SER A 329 -6.81 29.91 18.17
C SER A 329 -7.80 29.57 17.05
N LEU A 330 -8.89 28.89 17.39
CA LEU A 330 -10.08 28.87 16.55
C LEU A 330 -10.56 30.35 16.50
N GLY A 331 -10.18 31.05 15.43
CA GLY A 331 -10.72 32.35 15.11
C GLY A 331 -12.23 32.22 14.94
N THR A 332 -12.97 32.54 15.99
CA THR A 332 -14.41 32.72 15.95
C THR A 332 -14.74 33.97 15.15
N ASN A 333 -14.68 33.91 13.85
CA ASN A 333 -15.26 34.92 12.95
C ASN A 333 -16.46 34.31 12.18
N PHE A 334 -17.45 33.85 12.91
CA PHE A 334 -18.81 33.80 12.36
C PHE A 334 -19.41 35.20 12.48
N ARG A 335 -19.35 35.99 11.39
CA ARG A 335 -20.23 37.14 11.25
C ARG A 335 -21.64 36.62 11.02
N THR A 336 -22.49 36.74 12.04
CA THR A 336 -23.93 36.73 11.86
C THR A 336 -24.29 38.00 11.10
N GLY A 337 -24.52 37.86 9.78
CA GLY A 337 -25.13 38.89 8.97
C GLY A 337 -26.61 39.00 9.36
N GLY A 338 -27.02 40.22 9.77
CA GLY A 338 -28.40 40.63 9.90
C GLY A 338 -29.08 40.78 8.53
#